data_eb6fef55fbfa88fc24e64d36e081ff69
#
_entry.id   eb6fef55fbfa88fc24e64d36e081ff69
#
_cell.length_a   1.000
_cell.length_b   1.000
_cell.length_c   1.000
_cell.angle_alpha   90.00
_cell.angle_beta   90.00
_cell.angle_gamma   90.00
#
_symmetry.space_group_name_H-M   'P 1'
#
loop_
_entity.id
_entity.type
_entity.pdbx_description
1 polymer ?
#
loop_
_entity_poly.entity_id
_entity_poly.type
_entity_poly.pdbx_seq_one_letter_code
_entity_poly.pdbx_strand_id
1 'polypeptide(L)'
;MRRIIALLVTTIAVACSTPKPLTLLIGTYTNDGSRGIYRTQFDAAEGSLSAAELIIEVDNPSYLALSEDSRYLYAVSEGGRSEGSALNAYRYDAAKDIFTPISRKATYGASPCYVALHGEYAYTANYTGGSLTRFQIAEDGSLGEGVEQKYEPKQGRKSHVHGIFVAPDAKSIYVTDLGRSEIYQIEGDKELSRTVLPAGVGPRHMAFSKDGRVAYALGELSGTVSVFDIEPQGLRLKQTIASDSVGGKGCADIHLSPDGRYLYASNRLKEDGISTFRVGEDGTLCKVGYTLTGVHPRNFILPPEGDYLLVAARDSNSVEVYARDSKTGELRFTGEMLELSRPVCLKWMK
;
A
#
# COMPACT_ATOMS: atom_id res chain seq x y z
N MET A 1 -11.20 -67.99 -35.27
CA MET A 1 -11.61 -67.21 -34.07
C MET A 1 -10.78 -65.91 -34.07
N ARG A 2 -11.41 -64.79 -34.47
CA ARG A 2 -10.76 -63.44 -34.46
C ARG A 2 -11.12 -62.81 -33.10
N ARG A 3 -10.10 -62.48 -32.26
CA ARG A 3 -10.29 -61.74 -31.03
C ARG A 3 -10.28 -60.24 -31.34
N ILE A 4 -11.41 -59.57 -31.07
CA ILE A 4 -11.53 -58.12 -31.15
C ILE A 4 -11.06 -57.60 -29.77
N ILE A 5 -9.95 -56.82 -29.78
CA ILE A 5 -9.46 -56.08 -28.61
C ILE A 5 -10.18 -54.73 -28.67
N ALA A 6 -11.10 -54.49 -27.72
CA ALA A 6 -11.69 -53.16 -27.52
C ALA A 6 -10.70 -52.29 -26.75
N LEU A 7 -10.26 -51.21 -27.36
CA LEU A 7 -9.41 -50.20 -26.74
C LEU A 7 -10.32 -49.21 -25.97
N LEU A 8 -10.26 -49.28 -24.63
CA LEU A 8 -11.01 -48.34 -23.76
C LEU A 8 -10.21 -47.02 -23.74
N VAL A 9 -10.69 -45.99 -24.40
CA VAL A 9 -10.14 -44.64 -24.30
C VAL A 9 -10.76 -43.95 -23.08
N THR A 10 -9.99 -43.86 -22.00
CA THR A 10 -10.39 -43.07 -20.81
C THR A 10 -10.06 -41.62 -21.05
N THR A 11 -11.03 -40.79 -21.33
CA THR A 11 -10.89 -39.33 -21.36
C THR A 11 -10.79 -38.83 -19.92
N ILE A 12 -9.60 -38.39 -19.52
CA ILE A 12 -9.39 -37.65 -18.27
C ILE A 12 -9.88 -36.22 -18.53
N ALA A 13 -11.03 -35.87 -18.00
CA ALA A 13 -11.50 -34.48 -17.92
C ALA A 13 -10.65 -33.79 -16.84
N VAL A 14 -9.69 -32.97 -17.23
CA VAL A 14 -9.03 -32.03 -16.34
C VAL A 14 -10.07 -30.99 -15.99
N ALA A 15 -10.64 -31.07 -14.78
CA ALA A 15 -11.46 -30.01 -14.23
C ALA A 15 -10.56 -28.79 -14.03
N CYS A 16 -10.60 -27.83 -14.95
CA CYS A 16 -10.00 -26.52 -14.76
C CYS A 16 -10.84 -25.81 -13.69
N SER A 17 -10.39 -25.81 -12.44
CA SER A 17 -11.01 -25.00 -11.39
C SER A 17 -10.74 -23.54 -11.74
N THR A 18 -11.80 -22.78 -12.06
CA THR A 18 -11.69 -21.32 -12.17
C THR A 18 -11.12 -20.77 -10.86
N PRO A 19 -10.09 -19.89 -10.92
CA PRO A 19 -9.57 -19.25 -9.73
C PRO A 19 -10.71 -18.55 -8.96
N LYS A 20 -10.70 -18.64 -7.64
CA LYS A 20 -11.69 -17.91 -6.84
C LYS A 20 -11.41 -16.40 -6.97
N PRO A 21 -12.47 -15.58 -7.07
CA PRO A 21 -12.30 -14.12 -7.02
C PRO A 21 -11.54 -13.68 -5.77
N LEU A 22 -10.73 -12.65 -5.92
CA LEU A 22 -9.97 -12.04 -4.83
C LEU A 22 -10.82 -11.00 -4.12
N THR A 23 -10.85 -11.02 -2.80
CA THR A 23 -11.56 -10.02 -2.01
C THR A 23 -10.68 -8.77 -1.85
N LEU A 24 -11.18 -7.62 -2.32
CA LEU A 24 -10.54 -6.32 -2.20
C LEU A 24 -11.26 -5.45 -1.17
N LEU A 25 -10.54 -5.01 -0.14
CA LEU A 25 -10.99 -4.00 0.80
C LEU A 25 -10.56 -2.62 0.34
N ILE A 26 -11.46 -1.64 0.44
CA ILE A 26 -11.27 -0.27 -0.04
C ILE A 26 -11.51 0.69 1.11
N GLY A 27 -10.45 1.38 1.56
CA GLY A 27 -10.55 2.51 2.47
C GLY A 27 -10.81 3.81 1.72
N THR A 28 -11.60 4.69 2.31
CA THR A 28 -12.08 5.93 1.65
C THR A 28 -11.89 7.16 2.53
N TYR A 29 -11.95 8.35 1.93
CA TYR A 29 -12.31 9.56 2.68
C TYR A 29 -13.82 9.71 2.72
N THR A 30 -14.37 10.06 3.90
CA THR A 30 -15.82 10.06 4.16
C THR A 30 -16.47 11.44 4.10
N ASN A 31 -15.74 12.45 3.65
CA ASN A 31 -16.20 13.84 3.58
C ASN A 31 -16.97 14.19 2.29
N ASP A 32 -17.24 13.21 1.42
CA ASP A 32 -17.86 13.43 0.11
C ASP A 32 -18.67 12.20 -0.37
N GLY A 33 -19.64 11.75 0.45
CA GLY A 33 -20.59 10.69 0.11
C GLY A 33 -20.19 9.27 0.49
N SER A 34 -18.93 8.95 0.70
CA SER A 34 -18.50 7.67 1.27
C SER A 34 -18.75 7.63 2.79
N ARG A 35 -18.88 6.40 3.36
CA ARG A 35 -19.19 6.19 4.78
C ARG A 35 -18.17 5.34 5.53
N GLY A 36 -17.14 4.83 4.84
CA GLY A 36 -16.16 4.00 5.54
C GLY A 36 -15.38 3.04 4.66
N ILE A 37 -15.32 1.76 5.09
CA ILE A 37 -14.60 0.69 4.39
C ILE A 37 -15.58 -0.11 3.55
N TYR A 38 -15.22 -0.29 2.28
CA TYR A 38 -15.99 -1.08 1.32
C TYR A 38 -15.25 -2.36 0.94
N ARG A 39 -16.01 -3.31 0.42
CA ARG A 39 -15.51 -4.57 -0.13
C ARG A 39 -16.03 -4.77 -1.55
N THR A 40 -15.20 -5.33 -2.42
CA THR A 40 -15.59 -5.83 -3.74
C THR A 40 -14.85 -7.13 -4.04
N GLN A 41 -15.35 -7.90 -5.01
CA GLN A 41 -14.67 -9.08 -5.53
C GLN A 41 -14.00 -8.74 -6.85
N PHE A 42 -12.76 -9.13 -7.02
CA PHE A 42 -12.01 -9.00 -8.27
C PHE A 42 -11.84 -10.38 -8.91
N ASP A 43 -12.38 -10.54 -10.09
CA ASP A 43 -12.15 -11.73 -10.93
C ASP A 43 -10.90 -11.52 -11.77
N ALA A 44 -9.81 -12.19 -11.41
CA ALA A 44 -8.53 -12.07 -12.13
C ALA A 44 -8.54 -12.75 -13.51
N ALA A 45 -9.49 -13.64 -13.81
CA ALA A 45 -9.61 -14.25 -15.14
C ALA A 45 -10.25 -13.27 -16.14
N GLU A 46 -11.24 -12.50 -15.69
CA GLU A 46 -11.98 -11.54 -16.52
C GLU A 46 -11.44 -10.10 -16.39
N GLY A 47 -10.68 -9.80 -15.33
CA GLY A 47 -10.23 -8.46 -14.99
C GLY A 47 -11.38 -7.55 -14.54
N SER A 48 -12.43 -8.10 -13.91
CA SER A 48 -13.65 -7.41 -13.57
C SER A 48 -13.85 -7.24 -12.06
N LEU A 49 -14.58 -6.20 -11.65
CA LEU A 49 -14.93 -5.89 -10.26
C LEU A 49 -16.44 -6.05 -10.04
N SER A 50 -16.83 -6.66 -8.92
CA SER A 50 -18.23 -6.64 -8.48
C SER A 50 -18.61 -5.25 -7.93
N ALA A 51 -19.90 -5.00 -7.72
CA ALA A 51 -20.37 -3.81 -7.01
C ALA A 51 -19.74 -3.72 -5.61
N ALA A 52 -19.43 -2.48 -5.16
CA ALA A 52 -18.89 -2.24 -3.83
C ALA A 52 -19.98 -2.39 -2.76
N GLU A 53 -19.65 -3.10 -1.67
CA GLU A 53 -20.47 -3.25 -0.47
C GLU A 53 -19.84 -2.47 0.69
N LEU A 54 -20.60 -1.62 1.39
CA LEU A 54 -20.16 -1.01 2.63
C LEU A 54 -20.14 -2.06 3.75
N ILE A 55 -18.96 -2.35 4.30
CA ILE A 55 -18.82 -3.39 5.35
C ILE A 55 -18.54 -2.82 6.73
N ILE A 56 -18.00 -1.60 6.84
CA ILE A 56 -17.70 -0.93 8.11
C ILE A 56 -17.93 0.57 7.96
N GLU A 57 -18.79 1.14 8.80
CA GLU A 57 -18.91 2.59 8.95
C GLU A 57 -17.84 3.12 9.90
N VAL A 58 -16.97 3.99 9.39
CA VAL A 58 -15.87 4.61 10.15
C VAL A 58 -15.36 5.85 9.42
N ASP A 59 -14.98 6.89 10.17
CA ASP A 59 -14.53 8.16 9.59
C ASP A 59 -13.13 8.03 8.99
N ASN A 60 -13.01 8.45 7.73
CA ASN A 60 -11.75 8.58 6.99
C ASN A 60 -10.77 7.41 7.18
N PRO A 61 -11.16 6.15 6.89
CA PRO A 61 -10.25 5.00 6.95
C PRO A 61 -9.26 5.04 5.78
N SER A 62 -8.38 6.04 5.80
CA SER A 62 -7.50 6.35 4.67
C SER A 62 -6.35 5.35 4.49
N TYR A 63 -6.09 4.50 5.48
CA TYR A 63 -5.18 3.37 5.35
C TYR A 63 -5.61 2.17 6.19
N LEU A 64 -5.40 0.98 5.63
CA LEU A 64 -5.81 -0.30 6.17
C LEU A 64 -4.61 -1.24 6.32
N ALA A 65 -4.63 -2.11 7.33
CA ALA A 65 -3.72 -3.25 7.46
C ALA A 65 -4.50 -4.48 7.94
N LEU A 66 -4.20 -5.64 7.37
CA LEU A 66 -4.76 -6.93 7.77
C LEU A 66 -3.69 -7.75 8.51
N SER A 67 -4.09 -8.53 9.51
CA SER A 67 -3.25 -9.60 10.02
C SER A 67 -2.95 -10.62 8.91
N GLU A 68 -1.87 -11.37 9.04
CA GLU A 68 -1.41 -12.30 8.00
C GLU A 68 -2.47 -13.35 7.62
N ASP A 69 -3.29 -13.76 8.60
CA ASP A 69 -4.39 -14.70 8.44
C ASP A 69 -5.74 -14.01 8.13
N SER A 70 -5.74 -12.71 7.90
CA SER A 70 -6.92 -11.86 7.62
C SER A 70 -8.01 -11.89 8.70
N ARG A 71 -7.74 -12.43 9.91
CA ARG A 71 -8.71 -12.44 11.01
C ARG A 71 -8.94 -11.07 11.64
N TYR A 72 -7.97 -10.18 11.53
CA TYR A 72 -8.03 -8.83 12.11
C TYR A 72 -7.75 -7.77 11.05
N LEU A 73 -8.56 -6.73 11.07
CA LEU A 73 -8.40 -5.53 10.25
C LEU A 73 -8.13 -4.34 11.16
N TYR A 74 -7.11 -3.56 10.82
CA TYR A 74 -6.77 -2.32 11.47
C TYR A 74 -6.93 -1.17 10.49
N ALA A 75 -7.65 -0.11 10.91
CA ALA A 75 -7.95 1.04 10.08
C ALA A 75 -7.68 2.34 10.84
N VAL A 76 -6.97 3.27 10.24
CA VAL A 76 -6.86 4.61 10.79
C VAL A 76 -8.19 5.35 10.68
N SER A 77 -8.46 6.29 11.62
CA SER A 77 -9.40 7.39 11.40
C SER A 77 -8.57 8.65 11.23
N GLU A 78 -8.39 9.10 9.97
CA GLU A 78 -7.58 10.27 9.64
C GLU A 78 -8.30 11.57 10.01
N GLY A 79 -8.20 11.95 11.28
CA GLY A 79 -8.72 13.23 11.77
C GLY A 79 -7.69 14.36 11.59
N GLY A 80 -8.16 15.56 11.23
CA GLY A 80 -7.29 16.74 11.08
C GLY A 80 -6.71 17.28 12.38
N ARG A 81 -7.20 16.78 13.53
CA ARG A 81 -6.73 17.10 14.91
C ARG A 81 -6.48 15.81 15.65
N SER A 82 -5.74 15.87 16.78
CA SER A 82 -5.53 14.71 17.66
C SER A 82 -6.84 14.15 18.20
N GLU A 83 -7.79 15.04 18.55
CA GLU A 83 -9.16 14.66 18.90
C GLU A 83 -9.86 14.07 17.67
N GLY A 84 -10.28 12.82 17.75
CA GLY A 84 -10.88 12.07 16.64
C GLY A 84 -9.90 11.24 15.83
N SER A 85 -8.59 11.51 15.87
CA SER A 85 -7.55 10.66 15.29
C SER A 85 -7.40 9.37 16.07
N ALA A 86 -7.53 8.22 15.40
CA ALA A 86 -7.53 6.92 16.06
C ALA A 86 -7.00 5.80 15.17
N LEU A 87 -6.66 4.67 15.81
CA LEU A 87 -6.55 3.37 15.21
C LEU A 87 -7.71 2.50 15.69
N ASN A 88 -8.45 1.92 14.74
CA ASN A 88 -9.57 1.03 14.99
C ASN A 88 -9.16 -0.39 14.67
N ALA A 89 -9.59 -1.36 15.47
CA ALA A 89 -9.39 -2.78 15.25
C ALA A 89 -10.73 -3.52 15.12
N TYR A 90 -10.81 -4.42 14.15
CA TYR A 90 -11.99 -5.22 13.85
C TYR A 90 -11.59 -6.68 13.74
N ARG A 91 -12.48 -7.58 14.19
CA ARG A 91 -12.35 -9.02 14.00
C ARG A 91 -13.29 -9.49 12.89
N TYR A 92 -12.78 -10.27 11.96
CA TYR A 92 -13.54 -10.91 10.92
C TYR A 92 -14.11 -12.25 11.41
N ASP A 93 -15.41 -12.44 11.28
CA ASP A 93 -16.12 -13.70 11.49
C ASP A 93 -16.41 -14.34 10.13
N ALA A 94 -15.58 -15.29 9.72
CA ALA A 94 -15.69 -15.93 8.40
C ALA A 94 -16.99 -16.75 8.23
N ALA A 95 -17.62 -17.21 9.34
CA ALA A 95 -18.89 -17.97 9.25
C ALA A 95 -20.09 -17.06 8.95
N LYS A 96 -20.01 -15.79 9.36
CA LYS A 96 -21.06 -14.79 9.14
C LYS A 96 -20.70 -13.79 8.05
N ASP A 97 -19.44 -13.81 7.59
CA ASP A 97 -18.87 -12.87 6.61
C ASP A 97 -18.98 -11.39 7.06
N ILE A 98 -18.73 -11.11 8.34
CA ILE A 98 -18.84 -9.76 8.92
C ILE A 98 -17.59 -9.36 9.71
N PHE A 99 -17.31 -8.05 9.75
CA PHE A 99 -16.35 -7.44 10.65
C PHE A 99 -17.04 -6.89 11.90
N THR A 100 -16.49 -7.21 13.08
CA THR A 100 -16.99 -6.73 14.37
C THR A 100 -15.93 -5.84 15.02
N PRO A 101 -16.25 -4.62 15.48
CA PRO A 101 -15.30 -3.76 16.16
C PRO A 101 -14.87 -4.39 17.51
N ILE A 102 -13.57 -4.36 17.80
CA ILE A 102 -12.99 -4.89 19.04
C ILE A 102 -12.29 -3.85 19.87
N SER A 103 -11.68 -2.84 19.26
CA SER A 103 -11.09 -1.72 19.99
C SER A 103 -10.92 -0.49 19.11
N ARG A 104 -10.87 0.69 19.76
CA ARG A 104 -10.50 1.98 19.17
C ARG A 104 -9.58 2.70 20.14
N LYS A 105 -8.41 3.13 19.70
CA LYS A 105 -7.42 3.84 20.50
C LYS A 105 -6.98 5.13 19.82
N ALA A 106 -6.78 6.19 20.63
CA ALA A 106 -6.26 7.46 20.15
C ALA A 106 -4.83 7.30 19.64
N THR A 107 -4.50 7.95 18.51
CA THR A 107 -3.12 7.99 17.98
C THR A 107 -2.26 9.07 18.63
N TYR A 108 -2.86 9.95 19.42
CA TYR A 108 -2.27 11.14 20.05
C TYR A 108 -1.76 12.18 19.03
N GLY A 109 -1.14 11.75 17.94
CA GLY A 109 -0.79 12.60 16.80
C GLY A 109 -1.96 12.77 15.83
N ALA A 110 -2.06 13.95 15.21
CA ALA A 110 -3.08 14.27 14.22
C ALA A 110 -2.77 13.69 12.84
N SER A 111 -3.83 13.41 12.06
CA SER A 111 -3.79 12.89 10.69
C SER A 111 -3.00 11.57 10.57
N PRO A 112 -3.43 10.48 11.27
CA PRO A 112 -2.84 9.16 11.03
C PRO A 112 -3.18 8.73 9.60
N CYS A 113 -2.17 8.65 8.72
CA CYS A 113 -2.33 8.40 7.29
C CYS A 113 -1.78 7.04 6.84
N TYR A 114 -1.19 6.29 7.76
CA TYR A 114 -0.64 4.95 7.51
C TYR A 114 -0.76 4.08 8.75
N VAL A 115 -1.00 2.77 8.54
CA VAL A 115 -0.89 1.74 9.59
C VAL A 115 -0.08 0.57 9.07
N ALA A 116 0.85 0.06 9.87
CA ALA A 116 1.60 -1.16 9.61
C ALA A 116 1.57 -2.08 10.83
N LEU A 117 1.65 -3.39 10.56
CA LEU A 117 1.76 -4.43 11.59
C LEU A 117 3.19 -5.00 11.56
N HIS A 118 3.80 -5.14 12.72
CA HIS A 118 5.12 -5.77 12.86
C HIS A 118 5.25 -6.45 14.23
N GLY A 119 5.48 -7.76 14.23
CA GLY A 119 5.46 -8.57 15.44
C GLY A 119 4.12 -8.44 16.17
N GLU A 120 4.16 -8.16 17.47
CA GLU A 120 2.99 -7.96 18.32
C GLU A 120 2.52 -6.48 18.35
N TYR A 121 2.89 -5.68 17.35
CA TYR A 121 2.58 -4.25 17.36
C TYR A 121 1.91 -3.78 16.08
N ALA A 122 0.99 -2.81 16.26
CA ALA A 122 0.51 -1.93 15.21
C ALA A 122 1.16 -0.55 15.37
N TYR A 123 1.52 0.07 14.24
CA TYR A 123 2.15 1.39 14.21
C TYR A 123 1.34 2.32 13.33
N THR A 124 1.14 3.58 13.75
CA THR A 124 0.53 4.61 12.89
C THR A 124 1.50 5.75 12.62
N ALA A 125 1.55 6.19 11.36
CA ALA A 125 2.25 7.41 10.97
C ALA A 125 1.27 8.58 11.05
N ASN A 126 1.55 9.56 11.91
CA ASN A 126 0.69 10.71 12.15
C ASN A 126 1.28 11.93 11.42
N TYR A 127 0.74 12.23 10.24
CA TYR A 127 1.31 13.20 9.30
C TYR A 127 1.37 14.61 9.88
N THR A 128 0.22 15.17 10.27
CA THR A 128 0.16 16.53 10.84
C THR A 128 0.77 16.58 12.24
N GLY A 129 0.65 15.48 13.00
CA GLY A 129 1.25 15.34 14.33
C GLY A 129 2.77 15.27 14.31
N GLY A 130 3.38 14.86 13.18
CA GLY A 130 4.82 14.65 13.07
C GLY A 130 5.33 13.56 14.00
N SER A 131 4.57 12.48 14.16
CA SER A 131 4.85 11.44 15.15
C SER A 131 4.56 10.03 14.62
N LEU A 132 5.12 9.06 15.29
CA LEU A 132 4.83 7.63 15.19
C LEU A 132 4.12 7.20 16.46
N THR A 133 3.01 6.43 16.38
CA THR A 133 2.40 5.82 17.55
C THR A 133 2.42 4.30 17.43
N ARG A 134 2.87 3.63 18.48
CA ARG A 134 2.92 2.18 18.59
C ARG A 134 1.84 1.68 19.56
N PHE A 135 1.15 0.60 19.19
CA PHE A 135 0.14 -0.08 20.00
C PHE A 135 0.50 -1.55 20.11
N GLN A 136 0.50 -2.11 21.31
CA GLN A 136 0.59 -3.55 21.48
C GLN A 136 -0.72 -4.20 21.03
N ILE A 137 -0.64 -5.29 20.29
CA ILE A 137 -1.77 -6.11 19.85
C ILE A 137 -1.89 -7.29 20.82
N ALA A 138 -3.06 -7.46 21.44
CA ALA A 138 -3.37 -8.62 22.26
C ALA A 138 -3.71 -9.84 21.40
N GLU A 139 -3.77 -11.04 22.01
CA GLU A 139 -4.11 -12.29 21.29
C GLU A 139 -5.48 -12.27 20.61
N ASP A 140 -6.44 -11.51 21.17
CA ASP A 140 -7.78 -11.32 20.57
C ASP A 140 -7.83 -10.24 19.48
N GLY A 141 -6.68 -9.64 19.12
CA GLY A 141 -6.52 -8.58 18.13
C GLY A 141 -6.81 -7.18 18.66
N SER A 142 -7.17 -7.02 19.93
CA SER A 142 -7.43 -5.71 20.52
C SER A 142 -6.13 -4.91 20.71
N LEU A 143 -6.27 -3.57 20.72
CA LEU A 143 -5.16 -2.64 20.85
C LEU A 143 -4.98 -2.23 22.33
N GLY A 144 -3.76 -2.29 22.82
CA GLY A 144 -3.33 -1.64 24.06
C GLY A 144 -3.31 -0.11 23.93
N GLU A 145 -2.85 0.59 24.97
CA GLU A 145 -2.66 2.04 24.89
C GLU A 145 -1.50 2.39 23.95
N GLY A 146 -1.67 3.49 23.21
CA GLY A 146 -0.67 3.97 22.29
C GLY A 146 0.52 4.61 23.01
N VAL A 147 1.72 4.36 22.50
CA VAL A 147 2.95 5.06 22.89
C VAL A 147 3.38 5.93 21.72
N GLU A 148 3.25 7.26 21.90
CA GLU A 148 3.62 8.22 20.84
C GLU A 148 5.08 8.61 20.92
N GLN A 149 5.78 8.56 19.79
CA GLN A 149 7.13 9.12 19.58
C GLN A 149 7.02 10.32 18.66
N LYS A 150 7.29 11.53 19.19
CA LYS A 150 7.31 12.78 18.41
C LYS A 150 8.69 13.04 17.82
N TYR A 151 8.68 13.60 16.60
CA TYR A 151 9.88 14.08 15.94
C TYR A 151 9.87 15.60 15.93
N GLU A 152 10.66 16.22 16.78
CA GLU A 152 10.73 17.66 16.92
C GLU A 152 11.22 18.34 15.63
N PRO A 153 10.79 19.58 15.33
CA PRO A 153 11.28 20.33 14.19
C PRO A 153 12.81 20.44 14.18
N LYS A 154 13.42 20.28 13.00
CA LYS A 154 14.86 20.36 12.82
C LYS A 154 15.21 21.28 11.66
N GLN A 155 16.10 22.24 11.89
CA GLN A 155 16.53 23.21 10.85
C GLN A 155 15.35 23.93 10.17
N GLY A 156 14.32 24.31 10.93
CA GLY A 156 13.11 24.98 10.44
C GLY A 156 12.11 24.08 9.70
N ARG A 157 12.39 22.78 9.54
CA ARG A 157 11.49 21.81 8.92
C ARG A 157 10.69 21.06 9.98
N LYS A 158 9.37 21.04 9.82
CA LYS A 158 8.47 20.23 10.64
C LYS A 158 8.51 18.78 10.18
N SER A 159 8.37 17.86 11.13
CA SER A 159 8.15 16.45 10.83
C SER A 159 6.75 16.24 10.24
N HIS A 160 6.67 15.38 9.23
CA HIS A 160 5.44 14.85 8.64
C HIS A 160 5.65 13.36 8.35
N VAL A 161 5.50 12.54 9.40
CA VAL A 161 5.67 11.09 9.29
C VAL A 161 4.56 10.53 8.40
N HIS A 162 4.94 9.83 7.31
CA HIS A 162 3.96 9.43 6.30
C HIS A 162 3.79 7.93 6.11
N GLY A 163 4.87 7.16 6.17
CA GLY A 163 4.81 5.72 5.89
C GLY A 163 5.64 4.89 6.86
N ILE A 164 5.25 3.62 7.01
CA ILE A 164 5.91 2.64 7.89
C ILE A 164 6.02 1.33 7.11
N PHE A 165 7.24 0.82 6.95
CA PHE A 165 7.52 -0.33 6.09
C PHE A 165 8.34 -1.34 6.87
N VAL A 166 7.86 -2.58 6.97
CA VAL A 166 8.62 -3.66 7.60
C VAL A 166 9.86 -3.93 6.76
N ALA A 167 11.02 -3.98 7.39
CA ALA A 167 12.27 -4.30 6.72
C ALA A 167 12.25 -5.72 6.16
N PRO A 168 12.98 -6.02 5.07
CA PRO A 168 12.97 -7.33 4.45
C PRO A 168 13.42 -8.48 5.39
N ASP A 169 14.24 -8.17 6.39
CA ASP A 169 14.68 -9.12 7.41
C ASP A 169 13.65 -9.34 8.54
N ALA A 170 12.52 -8.63 8.49
CA ALA A 170 11.45 -8.63 9.47
C ALA A 170 11.89 -8.34 10.93
N LYS A 171 13.02 -7.65 11.15
CA LYS A 171 13.50 -7.28 12.48
C LYS A 171 13.21 -5.85 12.85
N SER A 172 13.17 -4.98 11.86
CA SER A 172 12.98 -3.54 12.03
C SER A 172 11.91 -2.99 11.10
N ILE A 173 11.54 -1.73 11.32
CA ILE A 173 10.68 -0.97 10.40
C ILE A 173 11.46 0.23 9.87
N TYR A 174 11.15 0.62 8.62
CA TYR A 174 11.54 1.90 8.06
C TYR A 174 10.38 2.88 8.17
N VAL A 175 10.66 4.10 8.64
CA VAL A 175 9.68 5.17 8.83
C VAL A 175 10.10 6.36 7.99
N THR A 176 9.22 6.82 7.09
CA THR A 176 9.48 7.98 6.23
C THR A 176 8.97 9.26 6.87
N ASP A 177 9.82 10.27 6.98
CA ASP A 177 9.46 11.62 7.38
C ASP A 177 9.54 12.55 6.15
N LEU A 178 8.39 12.78 5.54
CA LEU A 178 8.24 13.61 4.36
C LEU A 178 8.70 15.05 4.62
N GLY A 179 8.32 15.62 5.76
CA GLY A 179 8.62 17.02 6.09
C GLY A 179 10.09 17.26 6.34
N ARG A 180 10.76 16.33 6.98
CA ARG A 180 12.22 16.44 7.28
C ARG A 180 13.10 15.90 6.17
N SER A 181 12.53 15.18 5.18
CA SER A 181 13.27 14.44 4.16
C SER A 181 14.22 13.42 4.79
N GLU A 182 13.75 12.67 5.77
CA GLU A 182 14.52 11.66 6.50
C GLU A 182 13.80 10.30 6.42
N ILE A 183 14.57 9.20 6.52
CA ILE A 183 14.08 7.84 6.67
C ILE A 183 14.77 7.26 7.90
N TYR A 184 13.97 6.80 8.88
CA TYR A 184 14.46 6.15 10.10
C TYR A 184 14.33 4.64 9.97
N GLN A 185 15.32 3.89 10.46
CA GLN A 185 15.21 2.47 10.73
C GLN A 185 15.08 2.26 12.23
N ILE A 186 14.02 1.58 12.67
CA ILE A 186 13.65 1.44 14.07
C ILE A 186 13.42 -0.03 14.42
N GLU A 187 13.99 -0.49 15.54
CA GLU A 187 13.72 -1.79 16.14
C GLU A 187 13.19 -1.55 17.57
N GLY A 188 11.92 -1.92 17.82
CA GLY A 188 11.28 -1.57 19.08
C GLY A 188 11.21 -0.06 19.30
N ASP A 189 11.91 0.44 20.35
CA ASP A 189 12.03 1.88 20.66
C ASP A 189 13.37 2.47 20.23
N LYS A 190 14.24 1.66 19.60
CA LYS A 190 15.60 2.07 19.25
C LYS A 190 15.70 2.48 17.79
N GLU A 191 16.15 3.71 17.51
CA GLU A 191 16.60 4.11 16.19
C GLU A 191 17.94 3.45 15.90
N LEU A 192 17.98 2.59 14.86
CA LEU A 192 19.19 1.88 14.43
C LEU A 192 20.01 2.73 13.47
N SER A 193 19.32 3.39 12.54
CA SER A 193 19.96 4.25 11.53
C SER A 193 19.01 5.36 11.09
N ARG A 194 19.61 6.42 10.49
CA ARG A 194 18.88 7.52 9.90
C ARG A 194 19.51 7.90 8.56
N THR A 195 18.73 7.88 7.51
CA THR A 195 19.12 8.33 6.19
C THR A 195 18.56 9.73 5.94
N VAL A 196 19.43 10.69 5.69
CA VAL A 196 19.06 12.08 5.39
C VAL A 196 19.12 12.28 3.88
N LEU A 197 18.00 12.67 3.31
CA LEU A 197 17.86 13.00 1.89
C LEU A 197 18.02 14.51 1.67
N PRO A 198 18.30 14.96 0.43
CA PRO A 198 18.26 16.37 0.11
C PRO A 198 16.94 17.01 0.52
N ALA A 199 17.00 18.24 1.00
CA ALA A 199 15.82 19.01 1.42
C ALA A 199 14.79 19.08 0.28
N GLY A 200 13.52 18.81 0.58
CA GLY A 200 12.44 18.86 -0.40
C GLY A 200 12.26 17.57 -1.22
N VAL A 201 12.96 16.48 -0.91
CA VAL A 201 12.64 15.17 -1.49
C VAL A 201 11.29 14.68 -0.98
N GLY A 202 11.05 14.76 0.33
CA GLY A 202 9.78 14.33 0.92
C GLY A 202 9.49 12.86 0.73
N PRO A 203 10.28 11.92 1.32
CA PRO A 203 10.04 10.49 1.18
C PRO A 203 8.67 10.13 1.75
N ARG A 204 7.85 9.44 0.95
CA ARG A 204 6.46 9.12 1.26
C ARG A 204 6.25 7.65 1.51
N HIS A 205 6.34 6.83 0.46
CA HIS A 205 6.21 5.38 0.52
C HIS A 205 7.49 4.70 0.04
N MET A 206 7.67 3.44 0.46
CA MET A 206 8.82 2.62 0.09
C MET A 206 8.38 1.24 -0.41
N ALA A 207 9.25 0.64 -1.23
CA ALA A 207 9.20 -0.75 -1.64
C ALA A 207 10.59 -1.38 -1.49
N PHE A 208 10.65 -2.71 -1.41
CA PHE A 208 11.91 -3.45 -1.25
C PHE A 208 12.03 -4.53 -2.32
N SER A 209 13.25 -4.78 -2.79
CA SER A 209 13.53 -5.91 -3.66
C SER A 209 13.21 -7.23 -2.92
N LYS A 210 12.83 -8.27 -3.68
CA LYS A 210 12.48 -9.58 -3.10
C LYS A 210 13.62 -10.23 -2.29
N ASP A 211 14.85 -9.97 -2.69
CA ASP A 211 16.05 -10.47 -2.02
C ASP A 211 16.48 -9.62 -0.81
N GLY A 212 15.73 -8.54 -0.53
CA GLY A 212 15.98 -7.68 0.62
C GLY A 212 17.23 -6.83 0.55
N ARG A 213 17.85 -6.69 -0.63
CA ARG A 213 19.12 -5.94 -0.77
C ARG A 213 18.93 -4.48 -1.20
N VAL A 214 17.78 -4.15 -1.81
CA VAL A 214 17.52 -2.84 -2.38
C VAL A 214 16.22 -2.27 -1.82
N ALA A 215 16.24 -0.99 -1.45
CA ALA A 215 15.08 -0.20 -1.06
C ALA A 215 14.81 0.91 -2.09
N TYR A 216 13.55 1.17 -2.34
CA TYR A 216 13.06 2.23 -3.22
C TYR A 216 12.19 3.18 -2.41
N ALA A 217 12.52 4.46 -2.34
CA ALA A 217 11.72 5.47 -1.66
C ALA A 217 11.19 6.49 -2.66
N LEU A 218 9.87 6.68 -2.67
CA LEU A 218 9.19 7.64 -3.51
C LEU A 218 9.15 9.00 -2.83
N GLY A 219 9.74 10.01 -3.46
CA GLY A 219 9.74 11.40 -3.00
C GLY A 219 8.50 12.13 -3.51
N GLU A 220 7.55 12.44 -2.62
CA GLU A 220 6.32 13.16 -3.00
C GLU A 220 6.63 14.55 -3.55
N LEU A 221 7.52 15.29 -2.87
CA LEU A 221 7.79 16.70 -3.19
C LEU A 221 8.78 16.88 -4.33
N SER A 222 9.70 15.93 -4.51
CA SER A 222 10.69 15.97 -5.59
C SER A 222 10.21 15.36 -6.90
N GLY A 223 9.20 14.48 -6.87
CA GLY A 223 8.78 13.72 -8.06
C GLY A 223 9.79 12.66 -8.48
N THR A 224 10.57 12.10 -7.53
CA THR A 224 11.65 11.14 -7.83
C THR A 224 11.53 9.85 -7.05
N VAL A 225 12.14 8.78 -7.56
CA VAL A 225 12.45 7.57 -6.79
C VAL A 225 13.92 7.58 -6.42
N SER A 226 14.21 7.44 -5.12
CA SER A 226 15.55 7.20 -4.59
C SER A 226 15.76 5.71 -4.42
N VAL A 227 16.82 5.14 -4.99
CA VAL A 227 17.22 3.74 -4.90
C VAL A 227 18.38 3.61 -3.93
N PHE A 228 18.28 2.68 -2.99
CA PHE A 228 19.29 2.46 -1.97
C PHE A 228 19.73 1.00 -1.92
N ASP A 229 21.03 0.77 -1.69
CA ASP A 229 21.48 -0.50 -1.14
C ASP A 229 21.16 -0.53 0.36
N ILE A 230 20.65 -1.67 0.85
CA ILE A 230 20.42 -1.90 2.29
C ILE A 230 21.70 -2.46 2.87
N GLU A 231 22.35 -1.69 3.76
CA GLU A 231 23.60 -2.05 4.41
C GLU A 231 23.40 -2.16 5.93
N PRO A 232 24.27 -2.85 6.67
CA PRO A 232 24.14 -3.00 8.12
C PRO A 232 24.07 -1.69 8.90
N GLN A 233 24.65 -0.60 8.35
CA GLN A 233 24.65 0.71 8.95
C GLN A 233 23.54 1.64 8.45
N GLY A 234 22.63 1.16 7.60
CA GLY A 234 21.51 1.93 7.05
C GLY A 234 21.41 1.89 5.51
N LEU A 235 20.70 2.85 4.95
CA LEU A 235 20.46 2.94 3.51
C LEU A 235 21.56 3.77 2.83
N ARG A 236 22.24 3.18 1.84
CA ARG A 236 23.23 3.89 1.01
C ARG A 236 22.60 4.26 -0.34
N LEU A 237 22.48 5.56 -0.62
CA LEU A 237 21.93 6.04 -1.89
C LEU A 237 22.78 5.56 -3.08
N LYS A 238 22.10 4.94 -4.05
CA LYS A 238 22.69 4.38 -5.28
C LYS A 238 22.26 5.14 -6.53
N GLN A 239 20.98 5.53 -6.61
CA GLN A 239 20.42 6.21 -7.77
C GLN A 239 19.29 7.14 -7.32
N THR A 240 19.11 8.24 -8.06
CA THR A 240 17.87 9.03 -8.02
C THR A 240 17.37 9.16 -9.46
N ILE A 241 16.08 8.83 -9.70
CA ILE A 241 15.48 8.86 -11.02
C ILE A 241 14.12 9.57 -10.97
N ALA A 242 13.79 10.35 -11.99
CA ALA A 242 12.49 11.03 -12.07
C ALA A 242 11.35 10.03 -12.26
N SER A 243 10.34 10.11 -11.39
CA SER A 243 9.03 9.50 -11.54
C SER A 243 8.11 10.46 -12.28
N ASP A 244 7.89 11.64 -11.72
CA ASP A 244 7.13 12.70 -12.35
C ASP A 244 7.99 13.49 -13.32
N SER A 245 7.65 13.47 -14.61
CA SER A 245 8.36 14.18 -15.67
C SER A 245 7.77 15.56 -15.99
N VAL A 246 6.62 15.91 -15.40
CA VAL A 246 5.88 17.15 -15.69
C VAL A 246 5.87 18.16 -14.55
N GLY A 247 6.49 17.78 -13.41
CA GLY A 247 6.66 18.67 -12.25
C GLY A 247 5.39 18.86 -11.44
N GLY A 248 4.53 17.85 -11.32
CA GLY A 248 3.33 17.84 -10.48
C GLY A 248 3.64 17.85 -8.99
N LYS A 249 4.78 17.26 -8.59
CA LYS A 249 5.25 17.21 -7.20
C LYS A 249 4.23 16.62 -6.24
N GLY A 250 3.64 15.51 -6.62
CA GLY A 250 2.58 14.86 -5.87
C GLY A 250 2.64 13.34 -5.93
N CYS A 251 3.83 12.74 -6.02
CA CYS A 251 3.97 11.29 -6.04
C CYS A 251 3.31 10.67 -4.81
N ALA A 252 2.66 9.50 -4.98
CA ALA A 252 1.88 8.93 -3.89
C ALA A 252 2.33 7.52 -3.49
N ASP A 253 2.17 6.54 -4.33
CA ASP A 253 2.37 5.14 -3.97
C ASP A 253 3.39 4.46 -4.86
N ILE A 254 4.02 3.39 -4.36
CA ILE A 254 5.10 2.68 -5.04
C ILE A 254 5.05 1.19 -4.72
N HIS A 255 5.04 0.35 -5.75
CA HIS A 255 5.04 -1.10 -5.62
C HIS A 255 5.92 -1.77 -6.68
N LEU A 256 6.58 -2.85 -6.29
CA LEU A 256 7.16 -3.80 -7.24
C LEU A 256 6.08 -4.72 -7.81
N SER A 257 6.25 -5.12 -9.06
CA SER A 257 5.49 -6.24 -9.60
C SER A 257 5.79 -7.54 -8.82
N PRO A 258 4.84 -8.50 -8.76
CA PRO A 258 5.06 -9.76 -8.04
C PRO A 258 6.27 -10.55 -8.53
N ASP A 259 6.67 -10.40 -9.79
CA ASP A 259 7.89 -11.02 -10.36
C ASP A 259 9.18 -10.22 -10.06
N GLY A 260 9.07 -9.01 -9.48
CA GLY A 260 10.18 -8.13 -9.12
C GLY A 260 10.87 -7.45 -10.31
N ARG A 261 10.37 -7.62 -11.56
CA ARG A 261 11.01 -7.08 -12.76
C ARG A 261 10.68 -5.62 -13.05
N TYR A 262 9.55 -5.15 -12.53
CA TYR A 262 9.07 -3.78 -12.72
C TYR A 262 8.70 -3.14 -11.39
N LEU A 263 8.91 -1.82 -11.34
CA LEU A 263 8.45 -0.98 -10.25
C LEU A 263 7.50 0.07 -10.82
N TYR A 264 6.40 0.26 -10.13
CA TYR A 264 5.36 1.24 -10.47
C TYR A 264 5.31 2.34 -9.41
N ALA A 265 5.09 3.58 -9.86
CA ALA A 265 4.95 4.73 -8.95
C ALA A 265 3.84 5.66 -9.46
N SER A 266 2.89 6.02 -8.58
CA SER A 266 1.81 6.93 -8.94
C SER A 266 2.21 8.39 -8.76
N ASN A 267 1.76 9.24 -9.69
CA ASN A 267 2.01 10.67 -9.76
C ASN A 267 0.68 11.41 -9.83
N ARG A 268 0.57 12.52 -9.09
CA ARG A 268 -0.66 13.31 -8.94
C ARG A 268 -0.42 14.79 -9.25
N LEU A 269 -1.51 15.57 -9.28
CA LEU A 269 -1.54 17.04 -9.33
C LEU A 269 -1.19 17.64 -10.69
N LYS A 270 -0.64 16.86 -11.63
CA LYS A 270 -0.39 17.30 -12.99
C LYS A 270 -0.08 16.07 -13.86
N GLU A 271 -0.94 15.82 -14.88
CA GLU A 271 -0.87 14.61 -15.70
C GLU A 271 -0.86 13.33 -14.84
N ASP A 272 -1.92 13.16 -14.07
CA ASP A 272 -2.06 12.07 -13.11
C ASP A 272 -1.89 10.70 -13.78
N GLY A 273 -1.04 9.85 -13.20
CA GLY A 273 -0.72 8.57 -13.84
C GLY A 273 0.29 7.72 -13.07
N ILE A 274 0.66 6.61 -13.69
CA ILE A 274 1.60 5.61 -13.17
C ILE A 274 2.88 5.61 -14.03
N SER A 275 4.03 5.87 -13.40
CA SER A 275 5.34 5.62 -14.00
C SER A 275 5.71 4.15 -13.90
N THR A 276 6.21 3.59 -14.99
CA THR A 276 6.73 2.23 -15.07
C THR A 276 8.24 2.24 -15.20
N PHE A 277 8.92 1.51 -14.31
CA PHE A 277 10.37 1.33 -14.33
C PHE A 277 10.70 -0.15 -14.47
N ARG A 278 11.66 -0.45 -15.34
CA ARG A 278 12.30 -1.76 -15.37
C ARG A 278 13.38 -1.80 -14.29
N VAL A 279 13.41 -2.86 -13.50
CA VAL A 279 14.40 -3.11 -12.47
C VAL A 279 15.59 -3.85 -13.09
N GLY A 280 16.79 -3.30 -12.92
CA GLY A 280 18.05 -3.92 -13.32
C GLY A 280 18.47 -5.03 -12.35
N GLU A 281 19.43 -5.86 -12.76
CA GLU A 281 19.98 -6.94 -11.93
C GLU A 281 20.62 -6.44 -10.64
N ASP A 282 21.15 -5.23 -10.65
CA ASP A 282 21.72 -4.55 -9.49
C ASP A 282 20.68 -3.73 -8.70
N GLY A 283 19.40 -3.81 -9.08
CA GLY A 283 18.29 -3.07 -8.48
C GLY A 283 18.14 -1.62 -8.97
N THR A 284 18.99 -1.12 -9.86
CA THR A 284 18.80 0.21 -10.46
C THR A 284 17.56 0.24 -11.35
N LEU A 285 17.01 1.44 -11.57
CA LEU A 285 15.78 1.65 -12.31
C LEU A 285 16.04 2.32 -13.66
N CYS A 286 15.31 1.85 -14.69
CA CYS A 286 15.21 2.53 -15.98
C CYS A 286 13.74 2.81 -16.26
N LYS A 287 13.34 4.08 -16.40
CA LYS A 287 11.95 4.45 -16.74
C LYS A 287 11.64 3.99 -18.17
N VAL A 288 10.59 3.17 -18.31
CA VAL A 288 10.21 2.56 -19.59
C VAL A 288 8.81 2.97 -20.05
N GLY A 289 7.98 3.57 -19.18
CA GLY A 289 6.63 3.97 -19.54
C GLY A 289 6.01 4.96 -18.56
N TYR A 290 4.89 5.53 -19.01
CA TYR A 290 3.96 6.34 -18.24
C TYR A 290 2.54 6.09 -18.74
N THR A 291 1.62 5.78 -17.84
CA THR A 291 0.22 5.49 -18.18
C THR A 291 -0.68 6.47 -17.44
N LEU A 292 -1.48 7.26 -18.17
CA LEU A 292 -2.47 8.17 -17.57
C LEU A 292 -3.55 7.38 -16.84
N THR A 293 -4.03 7.93 -15.73
CA THR A 293 -5.11 7.37 -14.90
C THR A 293 -6.20 8.40 -14.67
N GLY A 294 -7.24 8.02 -13.93
CA GLY A 294 -8.15 8.97 -13.31
C GLY A 294 -7.42 9.90 -12.35
N VAL A 295 -8.14 10.95 -11.92
CA VAL A 295 -7.58 12.06 -11.14
C VAL A 295 -7.21 11.63 -9.73
N HIS A 296 -5.99 11.97 -9.32
CA HIS A 296 -5.43 11.75 -8.01
C HIS A 296 -5.26 10.25 -7.65
N PRO A 297 -4.42 9.48 -8.39
CA PRO A 297 -4.11 8.09 -8.09
C PRO A 297 -3.33 7.98 -6.76
N ARG A 298 -4.06 7.96 -5.64
CA ARG A 298 -3.46 8.04 -4.30
C ARG A 298 -2.82 6.73 -3.85
N ASN A 299 -3.41 5.61 -4.26
CA ASN A 299 -2.95 4.25 -3.96
C ASN A 299 -3.25 3.34 -5.14
N PHE A 300 -2.47 2.30 -5.30
CA PHE A 300 -2.73 1.24 -6.26
C PHE A 300 -2.24 -0.10 -5.71
N ILE A 301 -2.71 -1.20 -6.30
CA ILE A 301 -2.34 -2.54 -5.87
C ILE A 301 -2.26 -3.48 -7.06
N LEU A 302 -1.35 -4.46 -7.01
CA LEU A 302 -1.30 -5.56 -7.96
C LEU A 302 -1.88 -6.83 -7.28
N PRO A 303 -2.67 -7.65 -7.99
CA PRO A 303 -3.03 -8.97 -7.50
C PRO A 303 -1.78 -9.88 -7.45
N PRO A 304 -1.83 -11.00 -6.70
CA PRO A 304 -0.68 -11.90 -6.52
C PRO A 304 -0.06 -12.41 -7.83
N GLU A 305 -0.87 -12.67 -8.84
CA GLU A 305 -0.47 -13.13 -10.18
C GLU A 305 0.21 -12.00 -10.98
N GLY A 306 -0.16 -10.76 -10.71
CA GLY A 306 0.46 -9.58 -11.27
C GLY A 306 0.07 -9.24 -12.71
N ASP A 307 -1.02 -9.81 -13.24
CA ASP A 307 -1.51 -9.55 -14.60
C ASP A 307 -2.33 -8.26 -14.70
N TYR A 308 -2.67 -7.68 -13.56
CA TYR A 308 -3.41 -6.42 -13.44
C TYR A 308 -2.76 -5.47 -12.44
N LEU A 309 -3.19 -4.21 -12.52
CA LEU A 309 -2.92 -3.17 -11.54
C LEU A 309 -4.22 -2.38 -11.34
N LEU A 310 -4.66 -2.26 -10.08
CA LEU A 310 -5.88 -1.54 -9.72
C LEU A 310 -5.51 -0.21 -9.07
N VAL A 311 -6.11 0.87 -9.53
CA VAL A 311 -5.80 2.25 -9.10
C VAL A 311 -6.99 2.85 -8.36
N ALA A 312 -6.77 3.33 -7.13
CA ALA A 312 -7.71 4.19 -6.41
C ALA A 312 -7.51 5.64 -6.86
N ALA A 313 -8.31 6.07 -7.84
CA ALA A 313 -8.33 7.42 -8.38
C ALA A 313 -9.29 8.29 -7.54
N ARG A 314 -8.75 8.89 -6.47
CA ARG A 314 -9.53 9.55 -5.41
C ARG A 314 -10.53 10.58 -5.94
N ASP A 315 -10.08 11.49 -6.80
CA ASP A 315 -10.89 12.63 -7.25
C ASP A 315 -11.72 12.31 -8.49
N SER A 316 -11.44 11.17 -9.16
CA SER A 316 -12.34 10.56 -10.14
C SER A 316 -13.45 9.72 -9.50
N ASN A 317 -13.39 9.49 -8.17
CA ASN A 317 -14.34 8.63 -7.46
C ASN A 317 -14.43 7.22 -8.07
N SER A 318 -13.29 6.62 -8.39
CA SER A 318 -13.24 5.31 -9.04
C SER A 318 -12.08 4.43 -8.57
N VAL A 319 -12.29 3.12 -8.66
CA VAL A 319 -11.20 2.13 -8.69
C VAL A 319 -11.11 1.61 -10.13
N GLU A 320 -9.99 1.88 -10.78
CA GLU A 320 -9.77 1.57 -12.21
C GLU A 320 -8.88 0.34 -12.38
N VAL A 321 -9.16 -0.49 -13.39
CA VAL A 321 -8.43 -1.72 -13.68
C VAL A 321 -7.57 -1.57 -14.93
N TYR A 322 -6.28 -1.84 -14.79
CA TYR A 322 -5.29 -1.83 -15.87
C TYR A 322 -4.74 -3.25 -16.07
N ALA A 323 -4.78 -3.74 -17.32
CA ALA A 323 -4.07 -4.95 -17.68
C ALA A 323 -2.56 -4.66 -17.75
N ARG A 324 -1.76 -5.55 -17.19
CA ARG A 324 -0.30 -5.46 -17.16
C ARG A 324 0.32 -6.49 -18.07
N ASP A 325 1.14 -6.06 -19.01
CA ASP A 325 2.02 -6.96 -19.76
C ASP A 325 3.22 -7.36 -18.88
N SER A 326 3.31 -8.61 -18.50
CA SER A 326 4.37 -9.11 -17.63
C SER A 326 5.77 -9.11 -18.28
N LYS A 327 5.89 -8.99 -19.62
CA LYS A 327 7.17 -8.95 -20.35
C LYS A 327 7.72 -7.55 -20.51
N THR A 328 6.84 -6.56 -20.72
CA THR A 328 7.22 -5.15 -20.98
C THR A 328 6.98 -4.24 -19.79
N GLY A 329 6.13 -4.66 -18.83
CA GLY A 329 5.66 -3.84 -17.70
C GLY A 329 4.58 -2.83 -18.08
N GLU A 330 4.18 -2.76 -19.36
CA GLU A 330 3.20 -1.83 -19.89
C GLU A 330 1.83 -2.01 -19.21
N LEU A 331 1.17 -0.91 -18.92
CA LEU A 331 -0.18 -0.86 -18.36
C LEU A 331 -1.14 -0.35 -19.43
N ARG A 332 -2.27 -1.02 -19.58
CA ARG A 332 -3.34 -0.64 -20.48
C ARG A 332 -4.68 -0.65 -19.74
N PHE A 333 -5.37 0.49 -19.73
CA PHE A 333 -6.72 0.57 -19.17
C PHE A 333 -7.65 -0.44 -19.85
N THR A 334 -8.36 -1.23 -19.06
CA THR A 334 -9.24 -2.29 -19.59
C THR A 334 -10.61 -1.77 -19.99
N GLY A 335 -10.99 -0.58 -19.52
CA GLY A 335 -12.35 -0.06 -19.55
C GLY A 335 -13.17 -0.40 -18.32
N GLU A 336 -12.66 -1.28 -17.46
CA GLU A 336 -13.32 -1.67 -16.21
C GLU A 336 -13.01 -0.70 -15.10
N MET A 337 -14.04 -0.21 -14.42
CA MET A 337 -13.90 0.62 -13.23
C MET A 337 -15.10 0.44 -12.29
N LEU A 338 -14.84 0.57 -10.99
CA LEU A 338 -15.82 0.59 -9.93
C LEU A 338 -16.03 2.03 -9.47
N GLU A 339 -17.26 2.56 -9.59
CA GLU A 339 -17.61 3.86 -9.04
C GLU A 339 -17.71 3.77 -7.52
N LEU A 340 -16.91 4.58 -6.83
CA LEU A 340 -16.90 4.68 -5.37
C LEU A 340 -16.31 6.03 -4.95
N SER A 341 -17.04 6.78 -4.11
CA SER A 341 -16.57 8.08 -3.65
C SER A 341 -15.27 7.98 -2.84
N ARG A 342 -14.28 8.78 -3.26
CA ARG A 342 -13.02 9.03 -2.55
C ARG A 342 -12.22 7.78 -2.14
N PRO A 343 -11.97 6.76 -3.00
CA PRO A 343 -11.14 5.61 -2.66
C PRO A 343 -9.68 6.05 -2.50
N VAL A 344 -9.01 5.61 -1.42
CA VAL A 344 -7.64 6.05 -1.09
C VAL A 344 -6.71 4.95 -0.59
N CYS A 345 -7.23 3.75 -0.33
CA CYS A 345 -6.46 2.59 0.10
C CYS A 345 -7.08 1.30 -0.42
N LEU A 346 -6.28 0.45 -1.03
CA LEU A 346 -6.65 -0.86 -1.55
C LEU A 346 -5.87 -1.94 -0.81
N LYS A 347 -6.55 -3.00 -0.32
CA LYS A 347 -5.89 -4.13 0.36
C LYS A 347 -6.56 -5.44 -0.02
N TRP A 348 -5.76 -6.42 -0.46
CA TRP A 348 -6.25 -7.78 -0.64
C TRP A 348 -6.49 -8.44 0.71
N MET A 349 -7.65 -9.07 0.85
CA MET A 349 -7.96 -9.98 1.96
C MET A 349 -7.57 -11.39 1.50
N LYS A 350 -6.82 -12.12 2.33
CA LYS A 350 -6.34 -13.47 2.03
C LYS A 350 -7.38 -14.54 2.43
#